data_5727d202fcb42fcdfa58befed4486ff5
#
_entry.id   5727d202fcb42fcdfa58befed4486ff5
#
_cell.length_a   1.000
_cell.length_b   1.000
_cell.length_c   1.000
_cell.angle_alpha   90.00
_cell.angle_beta   90.00
_cell.angle_gamma   90.00
#
_symmetry.space_group_name_H-M   'P 1'
#
loop_
_entity.id
_entity.type
_entity.pdbx_description
1 polymer ?
#
loop_
_entity_poly.entity_id
_entity_poly.type
_entity_poly.pdbx_seq_one_letter_code
_entity_poly.pdbx_strand_id
1 'polypeptide(L)'
;MPVGYQCIVLHAHLPYIRHPEYDSFLEENWLFEAITETYIPLIQVLERLRAAGARDCLTLSLSPTLLTMLRDPFLQARYLAHLDKLRQLADREVRRTQGDTAFAPLARLYQARLEEVATDFETRHHRDLVGAFARLQADGVVELITTAATHGYLPLLKTEPVAVRAQLLVGAQTFQSMVGVPAKGAWLPECGYYPGLEGLLEEAGFGYFFVDAHGILNASPRPYYGLSAPIVCANGVAALGRDPESSRQVWSRDEGYPGDFHYRDFYRDIGFDLDLDYIKPYILDGHTRILTGFKYYRITGPGEHKLPYDPVAAADRVAAHADDFVARGRRAMAAQGGRAHPAPLIVSPYDAELFGHWWFEGPQWLEAVIRRMSEQPEALALTTPSAYLARHPSLQSATPSASSWGDGGYNAFWLNPGNDWIYPGLHDAARRMHDLARQHGDAAPDSLVQRALRQA
;
A
#
# COMPACT_ATOMS: atom_id res chain seq x y z
N MET A 1 -27.38 -12.50 -8.19
CA MET A 1 -26.51 -11.65 -7.36
C MET A 1 -25.61 -12.59 -6.57
N PRO A 2 -24.35 -12.26 -6.34
CA PRO A 2 -23.46 -13.08 -5.54
C PRO A 2 -23.97 -13.22 -4.09
N VAL A 3 -23.52 -14.27 -3.39
CA VAL A 3 -23.84 -14.48 -1.97
C VAL A 3 -23.23 -13.38 -1.12
N GLY A 4 -22.06 -12.88 -1.50
CA GLY A 4 -21.37 -11.77 -0.84
C GLY A 4 -20.22 -11.24 -1.67
N TYR A 5 -19.54 -10.23 -1.15
CA TYR A 5 -18.48 -9.50 -1.84
C TYR A 5 -17.17 -9.51 -1.05
N GLN A 6 -16.06 -9.49 -1.78
CA GLN A 6 -14.70 -9.28 -1.27
C GLN A 6 -14.15 -7.97 -1.83
N CYS A 7 -13.78 -7.06 -0.95
CA CYS A 7 -13.09 -5.83 -1.28
C CYS A 7 -11.63 -5.94 -0.78
N ILE A 8 -10.68 -6.09 -1.70
CA ILE A 8 -9.25 -6.06 -1.40
C ILE A 8 -8.79 -4.60 -1.54
N VAL A 9 -8.11 -4.09 -0.52
CA VAL A 9 -7.62 -2.70 -0.51
C VAL A 9 -6.13 -2.73 -0.25
N LEU A 10 -5.36 -2.10 -1.12
CA LEU A 10 -3.92 -1.93 -0.94
C LEU A 10 -3.62 -0.46 -0.68
N HIS A 11 -2.83 -0.17 0.34
CA HIS A 11 -2.36 1.17 0.67
C HIS A 11 -0.90 1.31 0.31
N ALA A 12 -0.60 2.08 -0.73
CA ALA A 12 0.76 2.38 -1.19
C ALA A 12 1.21 3.74 -0.63
N HIS A 13 2.17 3.69 0.27
CA HIS A 13 2.69 4.88 0.93
C HIS A 13 4.17 4.74 1.27
N LEU A 14 4.92 5.79 0.93
CA LEU A 14 6.27 6.01 1.46
C LEU A 14 6.40 7.46 1.93
N PRO A 15 7.20 7.73 2.98
CA PRO A 15 7.57 9.08 3.37
C PRO A 15 8.18 9.83 2.18
N TYR A 16 8.00 11.14 2.12
CA TYR A 16 8.62 11.93 1.06
C TYR A 16 10.13 11.99 1.24
N ILE A 17 10.85 11.45 0.27
CA ILE A 17 12.32 11.32 0.29
C ILE A 17 12.88 11.92 -0.99
N ARG A 18 13.61 13.01 -0.87
CA ARG A 18 14.28 13.68 -1.98
C ARG A 18 15.42 14.53 -1.45
N HIS A 19 16.65 14.07 -1.66
CA HIS A 19 17.87 14.68 -1.12
C HIS A 19 18.85 15.07 -2.23
N PRO A 20 18.58 16.17 -2.96
CA PRO A 20 19.45 16.61 -4.05
C PRO A 20 20.83 17.11 -3.57
N GLU A 21 20.97 17.41 -2.28
CA GLU A 21 22.20 17.84 -1.63
C GLU A 21 23.22 16.72 -1.41
N TYR A 22 22.82 15.45 -1.56
CA TYR A 22 23.68 14.28 -1.44
C TYR A 22 23.74 13.53 -2.78
N ASP A 23 24.88 12.90 -3.07
CA ASP A 23 25.05 12.04 -4.26
C ASP A 23 24.16 10.79 -4.19
N SER A 24 23.92 10.30 -2.99
CA SER A 24 23.01 9.17 -2.68
C SER A 24 22.50 9.29 -1.25
N PHE A 25 21.32 8.76 -0.97
CA PHE A 25 20.70 8.80 0.34
C PHE A 25 20.05 7.44 0.65
N LEU A 26 20.23 6.94 1.89
CA LEU A 26 19.84 5.58 2.25
C LEU A 26 18.35 5.33 2.06
N GLU A 27 17.52 6.28 2.46
CA GLU A 27 16.07 6.16 2.42
C GLU A 27 15.51 6.19 0.99
N GLU A 28 16.26 6.69 0.01
CA GLU A 28 15.86 6.59 -1.41
C GLU A 28 15.75 5.13 -1.87
N ASN A 29 16.50 4.22 -1.24
CA ASN A 29 16.39 2.78 -1.54
C ASN A 29 14.99 2.23 -1.24
N TRP A 30 14.29 2.77 -0.24
CA TRP A 30 12.91 2.32 0.05
C TRP A 30 11.99 2.54 -1.16
N LEU A 31 12.11 3.69 -1.83
CA LEU A 31 11.37 3.97 -3.06
C LEU A 31 11.82 3.04 -4.20
N PHE A 32 13.13 2.83 -4.35
CA PHE A 32 13.68 2.03 -5.44
C PHE A 32 13.31 0.55 -5.30
N GLU A 33 13.37 0.02 -4.08
CA GLU A 33 12.93 -1.33 -3.75
C GLU A 33 11.42 -1.49 -3.99
N ALA A 34 10.60 -0.53 -3.53
CA ALA A 34 9.16 -0.57 -3.73
C ALA A 34 8.77 -0.50 -5.23
N ILE A 35 9.44 0.33 -6.03
CA ILE A 35 9.23 0.35 -7.49
C ILE A 35 9.55 -1.02 -8.10
N THR A 36 10.71 -1.59 -7.75
CA THR A 36 11.23 -2.84 -8.32
C THR A 36 10.45 -4.07 -7.88
N GLU A 37 10.11 -4.13 -6.60
CA GLU A 37 9.59 -5.35 -5.97
C GLU A 37 8.06 -5.34 -5.83
N THR A 38 7.43 -4.15 -5.76
CA THR A 38 5.98 -4.01 -5.53
C THR A 38 5.26 -3.34 -6.69
N TYR A 39 5.56 -2.08 -7.03
CA TYR A 39 4.68 -1.31 -7.91
C TYR A 39 4.69 -1.80 -9.35
N ILE A 40 5.85 -2.09 -9.93
CA ILE A 40 5.93 -2.69 -11.27
C ILE A 40 5.30 -4.09 -11.28
N PRO A 41 5.63 -5.01 -10.36
CA PRO A 41 4.94 -6.31 -10.28
C PRO A 41 3.42 -6.23 -10.11
N LEU A 42 2.90 -5.26 -9.33
CA LEU A 42 1.45 -5.04 -9.22
C LEU A 42 0.84 -4.57 -10.55
N ILE A 43 1.50 -3.65 -11.26
CA ILE A 43 1.05 -3.23 -12.60
C ILE A 43 1.02 -4.43 -13.55
N GLN A 44 2.07 -5.26 -13.56
CA GLN A 44 2.12 -6.48 -14.39
C GLN A 44 0.97 -7.44 -14.08
N VAL A 45 0.67 -7.68 -12.81
CA VAL A 45 -0.47 -8.50 -12.36
C VAL A 45 -1.78 -7.92 -12.87
N LEU A 46 -2.01 -6.63 -12.65
CA LEU A 46 -3.25 -5.96 -13.06
C LEU A 46 -3.40 -5.91 -14.58
N GLU A 47 -2.32 -5.77 -15.34
CA GLU A 47 -2.35 -5.84 -16.81
C GLU A 47 -2.70 -7.25 -17.30
N ARG A 48 -2.17 -8.31 -16.67
CA ARG A 48 -2.55 -9.70 -16.99
C ARG A 48 -4.01 -9.98 -16.63
N LEU A 49 -4.51 -9.47 -15.53
CA LEU A 49 -5.91 -9.58 -15.11
C LEU A 49 -6.82 -8.80 -16.08
N ARG A 50 -6.42 -7.59 -16.50
CA ARG A 50 -7.11 -6.83 -17.55
C ARG A 50 -7.23 -7.61 -18.85
N ALA A 51 -6.13 -8.20 -19.31
CA ALA A 51 -6.11 -9.01 -20.54
C ALA A 51 -7.04 -10.24 -20.44
N ALA A 52 -7.23 -10.77 -19.23
CA ALA A 52 -8.19 -11.85 -18.94
C ALA A 52 -9.64 -11.35 -18.76
N GLY A 53 -9.91 -10.05 -18.92
CA GLY A 53 -11.24 -9.47 -18.79
C GLY A 53 -11.71 -9.18 -17.37
N ALA A 54 -10.85 -9.28 -16.36
CA ALA A 54 -11.20 -9.01 -14.98
C ALA A 54 -11.51 -7.51 -14.75
N ARG A 55 -12.44 -7.24 -13.84
CA ARG A 55 -12.91 -5.91 -13.45
C ARG A 55 -13.05 -5.84 -11.93
N ASP A 56 -13.02 -4.60 -11.39
CA ASP A 56 -13.20 -4.34 -9.96
C ASP A 56 -12.30 -5.23 -9.07
N CYS A 57 -11.03 -5.49 -9.52
CA CYS A 57 -10.15 -6.47 -8.92
C CYS A 57 -9.73 -6.10 -7.49
N LEU A 58 -9.42 -4.82 -7.29
CA LEU A 58 -9.01 -4.25 -6.00
C LEU A 58 -9.13 -2.73 -5.98
N THR A 59 -8.98 -2.16 -4.80
CA THR A 59 -8.82 -0.72 -4.57
C THR A 59 -7.37 -0.44 -4.19
N LEU A 60 -6.75 0.58 -4.79
CA LEU A 60 -5.38 0.97 -4.49
C LEU A 60 -5.33 2.43 -4.02
N SER A 61 -4.92 2.64 -2.79
CA SER A 61 -4.63 3.96 -2.25
C SER A 61 -3.20 4.37 -2.62
N LEU A 62 -3.05 5.47 -3.33
CA LEU A 62 -1.75 6.06 -3.67
C LEU A 62 -1.57 7.36 -2.89
N SER A 63 -0.59 7.39 -1.97
CA SER A 63 -0.34 8.60 -1.18
C SER A 63 0.19 9.74 -2.04
N PRO A 64 -0.14 11.00 -1.73
CA PRO A 64 0.35 12.16 -2.47
C PRO A 64 1.87 12.26 -2.48
N THR A 65 2.54 11.88 -1.39
CA THR A 65 4.01 11.81 -1.31
C THR A 65 4.57 10.82 -2.33
N LEU A 66 4.01 9.61 -2.39
CA LEU A 66 4.41 8.59 -3.35
C LEU A 66 4.17 9.05 -4.80
N LEU A 67 2.98 9.56 -5.10
CA LEU A 67 2.64 10.08 -6.44
C LEU A 67 3.65 11.14 -6.89
N THR A 68 4.04 12.05 -5.99
CA THR A 68 5.01 13.11 -6.28
C THR A 68 6.40 12.53 -6.56
N MET A 69 6.85 11.56 -5.75
CA MET A 69 8.16 10.91 -5.93
C MET A 69 8.22 10.07 -7.22
N LEU A 70 7.16 9.34 -7.57
CA LEU A 70 7.11 8.55 -8.80
C LEU A 70 7.17 9.41 -10.06
N ARG A 71 6.74 10.66 -10.00
CA ARG A 71 6.81 11.64 -11.10
C ARG A 71 8.02 12.57 -11.06
N ASP A 72 8.86 12.52 -10.02
CA ASP A 72 10.03 13.38 -9.91
C ASP A 72 11.16 12.90 -10.86
N PRO A 73 11.56 13.70 -11.88
CA PRO A 73 12.59 13.29 -12.83
C PRO A 73 13.95 13.04 -12.17
N PHE A 74 14.25 13.71 -11.06
CA PHE A 74 15.48 13.51 -10.30
C PHE A 74 15.52 12.12 -9.65
N LEU A 75 14.43 11.72 -8.97
CA LEU A 75 14.32 10.40 -8.38
C LEU A 75 14.27 9.29 -9.43
N GLN A 76 13.59 9.53 -10.56
CA GLN A 76 13.59 8.61 -11.70
C GLN A 76 14.99 8.37 -12.26
N ALA A 77 15.81 9.42 -12.40
CA ALA A 77 17.18 9.28 -12.85
C ALA A 77 18.05 8.50 -11.86
N ARG A 78 17.87 8.72 -10.55
CA ARG A 78 18.56 7.95 -9.50
C ARG A 78 18.11 6.49 -9.47
N TYR A 79 16.82 6.25 -9.65
CA TYR A 79 16.29 4.89 -9.75
C TYR A 79 16.94 4.12 -10.93
N LEU A 80 17.07 4.74 -12.10
CA LEU A 80 17.74 4.11 -13.23
C LEU A 80 19.20 3.78 -12.93
N ALA A 81 19.93 4.71 -12.32
CA ALA A 81 21.30 4.46 -11.91
C ALA A 81 21.43 3.33 -10.87
N HIS A 82 20.47 3.24 -9.95
CA HIS A 82 20.36 2.13 -9.00
C HIS A 82 20.08 0.80 -9.72
N LEU A 83 19.10 0.79 -10.62
CA LEU A 83 18.72 -0.40 -11.39
C LEU A 83 19.89 -0.91 -12.26
N ASP A 84 20.66 -0.01 -12.85
CA ASP A 84 21.89 -0.38 -13.61
C ASP A 84 22.92 -1.06 -12.72
N LYS A 85 23.12 -0.57 -11.49
CA LYS A 85 24.00 -1.24 -10.50
C LYS A 85 23.50 -2.65 -10.16
N LEU A 86 22.19 -2.81 -9.94
CA LEU A 86 21.61 -4.13 -9.66
C LEU A 86 21.74 -5.09 -10.84
N ARG A 87 21.60 -4.63 -12.09
CA ARG A 87 21.80 -5.44 -13.29
C ARG A 87 23.25 -5.90 -13.41
N GLN A 88 24.22 -5.01 -13.17
CA GLN A 88 25.64 -5.37 -13.12
C GLN A 88 25.94 -6.38 -12.01
N LEU A 89 25.31 -6.25 -10.84
CA LEU A 89 25.39 -7.23 -9.75
C LEU A 89 24.79 -8.57 -10.17
N ALA A 90 23.64 -8.57 -10.86
CA ALA A 90 23.00 -9.78 -11.39
C ALA A 90 23.93 -10.54 -12.34
N ASP A 91 24.58 -9.85 -13.28
CA ASP A 91 25.56 -10.44 -14.19
C ASP A 91 26.75 -11.05 -13.44
N ARG A 92 27.18 -10.40 -12.38
CA ARG A 92 28.26 -10.89 -11.53
C ARG A 92 27.85 -12.11 -10.72
N GLU A 93 26.62 -12.10 -10.21
CA GLU A 93 26.02 -13.23 -9.48
C GLU A 93 25.83 -14.46 -10.37
N VAL A 94 25.38 -14.30 -11.62
CA VAL A 94 25.30 -15.39 -12.59
C VAL A 94 26.67 -16.04 -12.82
N ARG A 95 27.74 -15.22 -12.92
CA ARG A 95 29.13 -15.76 -13.04
C ARG A 95 29.59 -16.43 -11.75
N ARG A 96 29.36 -15.80 -10.59
CA ARG A 96 29.79 -16.34 -9.29
C ARG A 96 29.17 -17.71 -8.99
N THR A 97 27.89 -17.87 -9.34
CA THR A 97 27.11 -19.07 -9.00
C THR A 97 27.13 -20.14 -10.09
N GLN A 98 27.84 -19.96 -11.19
CA GLN A 98 27.79 -20.81 -12.40
C GLN A 98 27.96 -22.32 -12.11
N GLY A 99 28.76 -22.68 -11.11
CA GLY A 99 28.96 -24.08 -10.69
C GLY A 99 28.04 -24.56 -9.56
N ASP A 100 27.18 -23.70 -9.05
CA ASP A 100 26.30 -24.01 -7.93
C ASP A 100 24.92 -24.39 -8.45
N THR A 101 24.53 -25.65 -8.26
CA THR A 101 23.24 -26.15 -8.76
C THR A 101 22.03 -25.56 -8.06
N ALA A 102 22.18 -25.07 -6.83
CA ALA A 102 21.11 -24.45 -6.07
C ALA A 102 20.96 -22.95 -6.38
N PHE A 103 22.08 -22.22 -6.47
CA PHE A 103 22.04 -20.76 -6.60
C PHE A 103 22.10 -20.25 -8.04
N ALA A 104 22.69 -21.00 -9.00
CA ALA A 104 22.74 -20.55 -10.39
C ALA A 104 21.37 -20.32 -11.03
N PRO A 105 20.32 -21.14 -10.79
CA PRO A 105 18.96 -20.84 -11.27
C PRO A 105 18.39 -19.57 -10.65
N LEU A 106 18.65 -19.30 -9.38
CA LEU A 106 18.17 -18.12 -8.67
C LEU A 106 18.87 -16.84 -9.15
N ALA A 107 20.17 -16.88 -9.40
CA ALA A 107 20.88 -15.75 -9.98
C ALA A 107 20.31 -15.36 -11.36
N ARG A 108 19.99 -16.34 -12.20
CA ARG A 108 19.32 -16.10 -13.49
C ARG A 108 17.89 -15.58 -13.33
N LEU A 109 17.17 -16.04 -12.31
CA LEU A 109 15.82 -15.52 -11.99
C LEU A 109 15.89 -14.02 -11.67
N TYR A 110 16.83 -13.59 -10.82
CA TYR A 110 17.02 -12.17 -10.51
C TYR A 110 17.47 -11.36 -11.72
N GLN A 111 18.39 -11.88 -12.52
CA GLN A 111 18.82 -11.22 -13.77
C GLN A 111 17.63 -11.00 -14.70
N ALA A 112 16.85 -12.04 -14.99
CA ALA A 112 15.68 -11.92 -15.87
C ALA A 112 14.63 -10.93 -15.32
N ARG A 113 14.37 -10.97 -13.99
CA ARG A 113 13.43 -10.07 -13.33
C ARG A 113 13.87 -8.61 -13.43
N LEU A 114 15.15 -8.31 -13.22
CA LEU A 114 15.67 -6.95 -13.31
C LEU A 114 15.64 -6.40 -14.74
N GLU A 115 15.89 -7.24 -15.74
CA GLU A 115 15.74 -6.86 -17.16
C GLU A 115 14.28 -6.58 -17.52
N GLU A 116 13.34 -7.39 -17.02
CA GLU A 116 11.92 -7.17 -17.19
C GLU A 116 11.47 -5.85 -16.54
N VAL A 117 11.87 -5.60 -15.29
CA VAL A 117 11.56 -4.37 -14.57
C VAL A 117 12.12 -3.14 -15.30
N ALA A 118 13.37 -3.21 -15.80
CA ALA A 118 13.97 -2.13 -16.58
C ALA A 118 13.18 -1.86 -17.87
N THR A 119 12.80 -2.91 -18.59
CA THR A 119 11.99 -2.82 -19.81
C THR A 119 10.63 -2.19 -19.53
N ASP A 120 9.96 -2.62 -18.45
CA ASP A 120 8.67 -2.09 -18.06
C ASP A 120 8.76 -0.62 -17.66
N PHE A 121 9.74 -0.26 -16.82
CA PHE A 121 9.90 1.12 -16.39
C PHE A 121 10.24 2.07 -17.54
N GLU A 122 11.26 1.73 -18.34
CA GLU A 122 11.75 2.64 -19.39
C GLU A 122 10.93 2.58 -20.67
N THR A 123 10.65 1.36 -21.16
CA THR A 123 10.12 1.18 -22.51
C THR A 123 8.59 1.07 -22.51
N ARG A 124 7.99 0.25 -21.63
CA ARG A 124 6.55 0.01 -21.63
C ARG A 124 5.78 1.17 -21.01
N HIS A 125 6.25 1.69 -19.89
CA HIS A 125 5.57 2.75 -19.15
C HIS A 125 6.21 4.13 -19.30
N HIS A 126 7.34 4.25 -20.02
CA HIS A 126 8.04 5.52 -20.26
C HIS A 126 8.29 6.30 -18.96
N ARG A 127 8.64 5.60 -17.88
CA ARG A 127 8.86 6.12 -16.53
C ARG A 127 7.61 6.69 -15.84
N ASP A 128 6.42 6.56 -16.46
CA ASP A 128 5.15 7.06 -15.92
C ASP A 128 4.32 5.92 -15.29
N LEU A 129 4.71 5.47 -14.11
CA LEU A 129 3.97 4.45 -13.35
C LEU A 129 2.63 4.97 -12.86
N VAL A 130 2.51 6.26 -12.56
CA VAL A 130 1.24 6.90 -12.19
C VAL A 130 0.26 6.81 -13.33
N GLY A 131 0.70 7.12 -14.56
CA GLY A 131 -0.11 6.96 -15.76
C GLY A 131 -0.47 5.49 -16.05
N ALA A 132 0.41 4.52 -15.71
CA ALA A 132 0.08 3.10 -15.83
C ALA A 132 -1.08 2.70 -14.90
N PHE A 133 -1.06 3.10 -13.64
CA PHE A 133 -2.18 2.90 -12.71
C PHE A 133 -3.45 3.63 -13.16
N ALA A 134 -3.33 4.88 -13.63
CA ALA A 134 -4.48 5.66 -14.13
C ALA A 134 -5.17 4.96 -15.33
N ARG A 135 -4.40 4.36 -16.24
CA ARG A 135 -4.97 3.56 -17.35
C ARG A 135 -5.72 2.32 -16.86
N LEU A 136 -5.18 1.61 -15.86
CA LEU A 136 -5.85 0.45 -15.25
C LEU A 136 -7.17 0.84 -14.57
N GLN A 137 -7.23 2.03 -13.96
CA GLN A 137 -8.49 2.59 -13.44
C GLN A 137 -9.46 2.93 -14.56
N ALA A 138 -9.02 3.59 -15.62
CA ALA A 138 -9.86 3.94 -16.75
C ALA A 138 -10.47 2.68 -17.43
N ASP A 139 -9.71 1.59 -17.43
CA ASP A 139 -10.15 0.28 -17.91
C ASP A 139 -11.04 -0.48 -16.90
N GLY A 140 -11.30 0.08 -15.71
CA GLY A 140 -12.18 -0.51 -14.69
C GLY A 140 -11.59 -1.75 -13.99
N VAL A 141 -10.26 -1.91 -13.99
CA VAL A 141 -9.57 -3.04 -13.34
C VAL A 141 -9.34 -2.76 -11.86
N VAL A 142 -9.00 -1.52 -11.53
CA VAL A 142 -8.70 -1.05 -10.18
C VAL A 142 -9.44 0.25 -9.88
N GLU A 143 -9.85 0.46 -8.64
CA GLU A 143 -10.26 1.76 -8.15
C GLU A 143 -9.08 2.43 -7.44
N LEU A 144 -8.65 3.60 -7.93
CA LEU A 144 -7.61 4.39 -7.28
C LEU A 144 -8.23 5.39 -6.31
N ILE A 145 -7.68 5.44 -5.10
CA ILE A 145 -8.01 6.39 -4.05
C ILE A 145 -6.75 7.03 -3.49
N THR A 146 -6.88 7.93 -2.54
CA THR A 146 -5.74 8.59 -1.92
C THR A 146 -5.85 8.65 -0.40
N THR A 147 -4.92 9.35 0.23
CA THR A 147 -4.84 9.58 1.68
C THR A 147 -4.54 11.05 1.97
N ALA A 148 -4.30 11.38 3.24
CA ALA A 148 -3.85 12.71 3.67
C ALA A 148 -2.51 13.08 3.00
N ALA A 149 -2.28 14.38 2.73
CA ALA A 149 -1.20 14.90 1.90
C ALA A 149 0.19 14.36 2.25
N THR A 150 0.54 14.32 3.53
CA THR A 150 1.83 13.82 4.04
C THR A 150 1.65 12.63 4.99
N HIS A 151 0.52 11.93 4.90
CA HIS A 151 0.18 10.81 5.78
C HIS A 151 0.19 11.16 7.28
N GLY A 152 -0.09 12.43 7.63
CA GLY A 152 -0.14 12.86 9.03
C GLY A 152 -1.26 12.14 9.78
N TYR A 153 -0.96 11.63 10.99
CA TYR A 153 -1.94 10.91 11.81
C TYR A 153 -3.02 11.87 12.32
N LEU A 154 -4.17 11.89 11.64
CA LEU A 154 -5.23 12.88 11.79
C LEU A 154 -5.79 13.01 13.22
N PRO A 155 -5.96 11.91 14.01
CA PRO A 155 -6.44 12.04 15.38
C PRO A 155 -5.57 12.91 16.29
N LEU A 156 -4.25 12.94 16.09
CA LEU A 156 -3.32 13.76 16.87
C LEU A 156 -3.11 15.16 16.27
N LEU A 157 -3.52 15.39 15.03
CA LEU A 157 -3.57 16.71 14.42
C LEU A 157 -4.88 17.46 14.73
N LYS A 158 -5.87 16.82 15.32
CA LYS A 158 -7.21 17.37 15.58
C LYS A 158 -7.20 18.64 16.46
N THR A 159 -6.15 18.86 17.25
CA THR A 159 -5.96 20.12 18.02
C THR A 159 -5.77 21.35 17.11
N GLU A 160 -5.37 21.12 15.85
CA GLU A 160 -5.20 22.15 14.82
C GLU A 160 -6.08 21.78 13.61
N PRO A 161 -7.41 22.06 13.65
CA PRO A 161 -8.35 21.59 12.62
C PRO A 161 -8.01 22.09 11.21
N VAL A 162 -7.36 23.23 11.09
CA VAL A 162 -6.90 23.77 9.79
C VAL A 162 -5.81 22.87 9.20
N ALA A 163 -4.93 22.30 10.02
CA ALA A 163 -3.92 21.35 9.55
C ALA A 163 -4.57 20.06 9.04
N VAL A 164 -5.57 19.51 9.76
CA VAL A 164 -6.34 18.34 9.29
C VAL A 164 -7.03 18.62 7.96
N ARG A 165 -7.70 19.77 7.87
CA ARG A 165 -8.37 20.23 6.63
C ARG A 165 -7.38 20.34 5.47
N ALA A 166 -6.21 20.96 5.70
CA ALA A 166 -5.15 21.06 4.69
C ALA A 166 -4.64 19.70 4.24
N GLN A 167 -4.41 18.78 5.17
CA GLN A 167 -3.99 17.40 4.84
C GLN A 167 -4.97 16.70 3.88
N LEU A 168 -6.26 16.84 4.08
CA LEU A 168 -7.27 16.19 3.24
C LEU A 168 -7.44 16.90 1.89
N LEU A 169 -7.56 18.24 1.88
CA LEU A 169 -7.75 19.01 0.65
C LEU A 169 -6.53 18.91 -0.28
N VAL A 170 -5.32 19.11 0.26
CA VAL A 170 -4.09 19.00 -0.54
C VAL A 170 -3.91 17.56 -1.04
N GLY A 171 -4.24 16.56 -0.21
CA GLY A 171 -4.23 15.16 -0.63
C GLY A 171 -5.14 14.91 -1.84
N ALA A 172 -6.40 15.34 -1.77
CA ALA A 172 -7.37 15.21 -2.85
C ALA A 172 -6.93 15.95 -4.13
N GLN A 173 -6.45 17.19 -3.99
CA GLN A 173 -5.99 18.01 -5.11
C GLN A 173 -4.75 17.42 -5.79
N THR A 174 -3.77 16.97 -5.00
CA THR A 174 -2.56 16.33 -5.53
C THR A 174 -2.91 15.07 -6.31
N PHE A 175 -3.75 14.21 -5.74
CA PHE A 175 -4.22 13.02 -6.45
C PHE A 175 -4.90 13.38 -7.77
N GLN A 176 -5.86 14.28 -7.74
CA GLN A 176 -6.58 14.70 -8.96
C GLN A 176 -5.63 15.27 -10.02
N SER A 177 -4.65 16.08 -9.62
CA SER A 177 -3.67 16.65 -10.55
C SER A 177 -2.75 15.61 -11.18
N MET A 178 -2.43 14.55 -10.43
CA MET A 178 -1.50 13.50 -10.86
C MET A 178 -2.20 12.36 -11.64
N VAL A 179 -3.40 11.96 -11.21
CA VAL A 179 -4.14 10.84 -11.80
C VAL A 179 -5.12 11.31 -12.88
N GLY A 180 -5.55 12.56 -12.83
CA GLY A 180 -6.45 13.19 -13.83
C GLY A 180 -7.94 13.12 -13.47
N VAL A 181 -8.31 12.39 -12.41
CA VAL A 181 -9.70 12.29 -11.91
C VAL A 181 -9.72 12.42 -10.39
N PRO A 182 -10.82 12.89 -9.77
CA PRO A 182 -10.91 12.97 -8.31
C PRO A 182 -10.95 11.57 -7.68
N ALA A 183 -10.32 11.43 -6.52
CA ALA A 183 -10.48 10.23 -5.69
C ALA A 183 -11.87 10.18 -5.07
N LYS A 184 -12.55 9.05 -5.15
CA LYS A 184 -13.88 8.86 -4.55
C LYS A 184 -13.81 8.49 -3.07
N GLY A 185 -12.73 7.90 -2.61
CA GLY A 185 -12.52 7.47 -1.25
C GLY A 185 -11.18 7.89 -0.68
N ALA A 186 -11.08 7.82 0.65
CA ALA A 186 -9.87 8.12 1.39
C ALA A 186 -9.41 6.92 2.23
N TRP A 187 -8.12 6.62 2.15
CA TRP A 187 -7.45 5.86 3.18
C TRP A 187 -7.07 6.82 4.31
N LEU A 188 -7.62 6.63 5.51
CA LEU A 188 -7.17 7.42 6.66
C LEU A 188 -5.80 6.92 7.09
N PRO A 189 -4.80 7.81 7.31
CA PRO A 189 -3.51 7.39 7.86
C PRO A 189 -3.71 6.51 9.09
N GLU A 190 -3.17 5.28 9.05
CA GLU A 190 -3.26 4.30 10.12
C GLU A 190 -4.70 3.86 10.48
N CYS A 191 -5.66 3.98 9.56
CA CYS A 191 -7.09 3.86 9.84
C CYS A 191 -7.56 4.77 10.99
N GLY A 192 -6.82 5.85 11.25
CA GLY A 192 -7.04 6.77 12.37
C GLY A 192 -8.27 7.64 12.18
N TYR A 193 -9.32 7.39 12.96
CA TYR A 193 -10.58 8.10 12.90
C TYR A 193 -10.97 8.68 14.27
N TYR A 194 -11.61 9.83 14.24
CA TYR A 194 -12.33 10.43 15.37
C TYR A 194 -13.67 11.04 14.89
N PRO A 195 -14.74 11.01 15.71
CA PRO A 195 -16.03 11.56 15.33
C PRO A 195 -15.95 13.05 14.94
N GLY A 196 -16.56 13.40 13.79
CA GLY A 196 -16.50 14.73 13.18
C GLY A 196 -15.53 14.85 12.00
N LEU A 197 -14.59 13.91 11.85
CA LEU A 197 -13.65 13.89 10.73
C LEU A 197 -14.38 13.74 9.37
N GLU A 198 -15.52 13.03 9.36
CA GLU A 198 -16.35 12.81 8.18
C GLU A 198 -16.82 14.10 7.50
N GLY A 199 -16.99 15.18 8.26
CA GLY A 199 -17.32 16.49 7.68
C GLY A 199 -16.19 17.08 6.85
N LEU A 200 -14.94 16.91 7.26
CA LEU A 200 -13.77 17.33 6.50
C LEU A 200 -13.50 16.42 5.30
N LEU A 201 -13.86 15.12 5.40
CA LEU A 201 -13.78 14.18 4.29
C LEU A 201 -14.78 14.55 3.19
N GLU A 202 -16.02 14.88 3.56
CA GLU A 202 -17.04 15.40 2.62
C GLU A 202 -16.57 16.68 1.93
N GLU A 203 -16.04 17.64 2.69
CA GLU A 203 -15.49 18.89 2.16
C GLU A 203 -14.38 18.64 1.13
N ALA A 204 -13.54 17.63 1.36
CA ALA A 204 -12.49 17.22 0.43
C ALA A 204 -13.01 16.40 -0.77
N GLY A 205 -14.29 16.08 -0.82
CA GLY A 205 -14.94 15.35 -1.90
C GLY A 205 -14.90 13.84 -1.79
N PHE A 206 -14.54 13.30 -0.63
CA PHE A 206 -14.51 11.86 -0.39
C PHE A 206 -15.89 11.33 0.00
N GLY A 207 -16.37 10.31 -0.71
CA GLY A 207 -17.64 9.63 -0.42
C GLY A 207 -17.53 8.46 0.54
N TYR A 208 -16.32 7.96 0.81
CA TYR A 208 -16.09 6.89 1.76
C TYR A 208 -14.66 6.87 2.32
N PHE A 209 -14.49 6.14 3.43
CA PHE A 209 -13.21 5.92 4.09
C PHE A 209 -13.17 4.57 4.82
N PHE A 210 -11.98 4.18 5.29
CA PHE A 210 -11.75 2.93 6.01
C PHE A 210 -11.43 3.18 7.48
N VAL A 211 -11.91 2.29 8.34
CA VAL A 211 -11.62 2.26 9.79
C VAL A 211 -11.32 0.83 10.24
N ASP A 212 -10.69 0.67 11.39
CA ASP A 212 -10.52 -0.65 11.98
C ASP A 212 -11.88 -1.23 12.47
N ALA A 213 -11.93 -2.54 12.68
CA ALA A 213 -13.12 -3.29 13.05
C ALA A 213 -13.93 -2.65 14.17
N HIS A 214 -13.26 -2.25 15.26
CA HIS A 214 -13.93 -1.69 16.43
C HIS A 214 -14.52 -0.30 16.18
N GLY A 215 -14.01 0.45 15.18
CA GLY A 215 -14.61 1.70 14.72
C GLY A 215 -16.04 1.51 14.22
N ILE A 216 -16.31 0.38 13.54
CA ILE A 216 -17.67 0.00 13.11
C ILE A 216 -18.44 -0.69 14.23
N LEU A 217 -17.86 -1.70 14.89
CA LEU A 217 -18.58 -2.50 15.90
C LEU A 217 -19.07 -1.67 17.09
N ASN A 218 -18.37 -0.57 17.40
CA ASN A 218 -18.71 0.36 18.46
C ASN A 218 -19.40 1.65 17.95
N ALA A 219 -19.82 1.69 16.68
CA ALA A 219 -20.54 2.82 16.12
C ALA A 219 -21.89 3.05 16.82
N SER A 220 -22.40 4.28 16.73
CA SER A 220 -23.70 4.69 17.35
C SER A 220 -24.66 5.23 16.28
N PRO A 221 -25.88 4.63 16.16
CA PRO A 221 -26.34 3.39 16.78
C PRO A 221 -25.52 2.17 16.32
N ARG A 222 -25.55 1.07 17.09
CA ARG A 222 -24.83 -0.14 16.72
C ARG A 222 -25.28 -0.68 15.36
N PRO A 223 -24.32 -1.08 14.47
CA PRO A 223 -24.65 -1.63 13.17
C PRO A 223 -25.36 -2.99 13.27
N TYR A 224 -26.46 -3.14 12.55
CA TYR A 224 -27.24 -4.38 12.50
C TYR A 224 -26.45 -5.55 11.88
N TYR A 225 -25.58 -5.25 10.94
CA TYR A 225 -24.79 -6.23 10.19
C TYR A 225 -23.33 -6.32 10.66
N GLY A 226 -22.99 -5.65 11.79
CA GLY A 226 -21.62 -5.63 12.30
C GLY A 226 -20.64 -5.14 11.22
N LEU A 227 -19.60 -5.92 10.93
CA LEU A 227 -18.59 -5.61 9.91
C LEU A 227 -19.02 -5.99 8.48
N SER A 228 -20.13 -6.74 8.34
CA SER A 228 -20.54 -7.31 7.05
C SER A 228 -21.19 -6.29 6.11
N ALA A 229 -21.37 -5.05 6.54
CA ALA A 229 -21.84 -3.96 5.69
C ALA A 229 -21.23 -2.64 6.15
N PRO A 230 -20.97 -1.71 5.21
CA PRO A 230 -20.62 -0.34 5.55
C PRO A 230 -21.75 0.35 6.32
N ILE A 231 -21.40 1.38 7.09
CA ILE A 231 -22.34 2.34 7.65
C ILE A 231 -22.19 3.68 6.96
N VAL A 232 -23.23 4.52 6.98
CA VAL A 232 -23.23 5.84 6.37
C VAL A 232 -23.34 6.90 7.47
N CYS A 233 -22.41 7.81 7.52
CA CYS A 233 -22.45 8.97 8.42
C CYS A 233 -23.61 9.91 8.06
N ALA A 234 -24.00 10.79 8.98
CA ALA A 234 -25.16 11.68 8.80
C ALA A 234 -25.01 12.61 7.55
N ASN A 235 -23.80 12.89 7.12
CA ASN A 235 -23.48 13.67 5.93
C ASN A 235 -23.39 12.85 4.62
N GLY A 236 -23.67 11.55 4.67
CA GLY A 236 -23.65 10.68 3.48
C GLY A 236 -22.32 9.98 3.20
N VAL A 237 -21.24 10.31 3.90
CA VAL A 237 -19.95 9.64 3.74
C VAL A 237 -19.99 8.24 4.37
N ALA A 238 -19.59 7.21 3.63
CA ALA A 238 -19.63 5.82 4.10
C ALA A 238 -18.34 5.41 4.81
N ALA A 239 -18.47 4.65 5.90
CA ALA A 239 -17.34 4.05 6.61
C ALA A 239 -17.35 2.52 6.40
N LEU A 240 -16.20 1.99 5.96
CA LEU A 240 -15.97 0.56 5.74
C LEU A 240 -15.05 0.01 6.82
N GLY A 241 -15.46 -1.10 7.47
CA GLY A 241 -14.68 -1.71 8.54
C GLY A 241 -13.74 -2.80 8.03
N ARG A 242 -12.49 -2.79 8.52
CA ARG A 242 -11.49 -3.83 8.28
C ARG A 242 -11.97 -5.17 8.83
N ASP A 243 -11.88 -6.24 8.04
CA ASP A 243 -12.13 -7.59 8.50
C ASP A 243 -10.91 -8.18 9.22
N PRO A 244 -11.02 -8.57 10.51
CA PRO A 244 -9.88 -9.06 11.27
C PRO A 244 -9.37 -10.42 10.82
N GLU A 245 -10.24 -11.30 10.29
CA GLU A 245 -9.84 -12.64 9.91
C GLU A 245 -8.96 -12.61 8.65
N SER A 246 -9.42 -11.99 7.58
CA SER A 246 -8.65 -11.85 6.35
C SER A 246 -7.36 -11.05 6.58
N SER A 247 -7.37 -10.08 7.50
CA SER A 247 -6.17 -9.35 7.89
C SER A 247 -5.11 -10.26 8.53
N ARG A 248 -5.49 -11.12 9.49
CA ARG A 248 -4.53 -12.06 10.13
C ARG A 248 -3.94 -13.06 9.16
N GLN A 249 -4.72 -13.53 8.16
CA GLN A 249 -4.24 -14.47 7.15
C GLN A 249 -3.04 -13.95 6.36
N VAL A 250 -2.91 -12.64 6.23
CA VAL A 250 -1.85 -12.00 5.44
C VAL A 250 -0.84 -11.27 6.32
N TRP A 251 -1.28 -10.60 7.40
CA TRP A 251 -0.39 -9.81 8.25
C TRP A 251 0.28 -10.58 9.39
N SER A 252 -0.33 -11.68 9.88
CA SER A 252 0.24 -12.38 11.02
C SER A 252 1.57 -13.03 10.65
N ARG A 253 2.61 -12.72 11.43
CA ARG A 253 3.92 -13.36 11.31
C ARG A 253 3.86 -14.87 11.61
N ASP A 254 3.00 -15.25 12.55
CA ASP A 254 2.95 -16.62 13.09
C ASP A 254 1.89 -17.49 12.39
N GLU A 255 0.80 -16.88 11.92
CA GLU A 255 -0.35 -17.58 11.33
C GLU A 255 -0.62 -17.18 9.88
N GLY A 256 0.02 -16.09 9.40
CA GLY A 256 -0.18 -15.56 8.05
C GLY A 256 0.59 -16.32 6.98
N TYR A 257 0.06 -16.28 5.78
CA TYR A 257 0.68 -16.93 4.61
C TYR A 257 2.14 -16.50 4.38
N PRO A 258 2.54 -15.23 4.54
CA PRO A 258 3.91 -14.79 4.28
C PRO A 258 4.99 -15.48 5.11
N GLY A 259 4.61 -16.10 6.25
CA GLY A 259 5.52 -16.85 7.12
C GLY A 259 5.80 -18.29 6.69
N ASP A 260 5.23 -18.78 5.57
CA ASP A 260 5.41 -20.16 5.10
C ASP A 260 6.87 -20.47 4.77
N PHE A 261 7.34 -21.64 5.21
CA PHE A 261 8.74 -22.08 5.05
C PHE A 261 9.18 -22.32 3.59
N HIS A 262 8.30 -22.28 2.62
CA HIS A 262 8.66 -22.38 1.20
C HIS A 262 8.92 -21.01 0.57
N TYR A 263 8.50 -19.93 1.23
CA TYR A 263 8.66 -18.59 0.71
C TYR A 263 10.06 -18.02 0.92
N ARG A 264 10.42 -17.03 0.10
CA ARG A 264 11.71 -16.35 0.14
C ARG A 264 11.92 -15.67 1.51
N ASP A 265 13.07 -15.91 2.13
CA ASP A 265 13.45 -15.21 3.37
C ASP A 265 13.74 -13.73 3.05
N PHE A 266 13.12 -12.85 3.81
CA PHE A 266 13.31 -11.40 3.64
C PHE A 266 14.67 -10.92 4.15
N TYR A 267 15.17 -11.52 5.23
CA TYR A 267 16.34 -11.00 5.96
C TYR A 267 17.68 -11.51 5.43
N ARG A 268 17.70 -12.64 4.72
CA ARG A 268 18.95 -13.21 4.17
C ARG A 268 19.20 -12.66 2.77
N ASP A 269 20.23 -11.82 2.67
CA ASP A 269 20.58 -11.07 1.47
C ASP A 269 22.10 -11.10 1.28
N ILE A 270 22.57 -11.21 0.03
CA ILE A 270 24.01 -11.23 -0.28
C ILE A 270 24.72 -9.96 0.18
N GLY A 271 24.02 -8.84 0.37
CA GLY A 271 24.56 -7.62 0.96
C GLY A 271 25.17 -7.83 2.35
N PHE A 272 24.68 -8.83 3.07
CA PHE A 272 25.16 -9.23 4.40
C PHE A 272 25.92 -10.56 4.39
N ASP A 273 25.59 -11.47 3.46
CA ASP A 273 26.14 -12.82 3.41
C ASP A 273 27.52 -12.90 2.71
N LEU A 274 27.82 -11.98 1.79
CA LEU A 274 29.08 -11.99 1.02
C LEU A 274 30.09 -10.95 1.57
N ASP A 275 31.35 -11.10 1.15
CA ASP A 275 32.43 -10.19 1.53
C ASP A 275 32.11 -8.74 1.10
N LEU A 276 32.47 -7.77 1.96
CA LEU A 276 32.22 -6.37 1.68
C LEU A 276 32.87 -5.90 0.39
N ASP A 277 34.12 -6.34 0.08
CA ASP A 277 34.80 -5.97 -1.16
C ASP A 277 34.08 -6.47 -2.42
N TYR A 278 33.31 -7.54 -2.29
CA TYR A 278 32.45 -8.02 -3.36
C TYR A 278 31.23 -7.11 -3.59
N ILE A 279 30.58 -6.67 -2.51
CA ILE A 279 29.33 -5.91 -2.51
C ILE A 279 29.57 -4.41 -2.71
N LYS A 280 30.70 -3.91 -2.26
CA LYS A 280 31.07 -2.49 -2.21
C LYS A 280 30.70 -1.66 -3.44
N PRO A 281 30.85 -2.11 -4.70
CA PRO A 281 30.47 -1.30 -5.88
C PRO A 281 28.95 -1.06 -6.02
N TYR A 282 28.13 -1.85 -5.32
CA TYR A 282 26.67 -1.94 -5.49
C TYR A 282 25.90 -1.38 -4.30
N ILE A 283 26.56 -1.05 -3.20
CA ILE A 283 25.98 -0.42 -2.04
C ILE A 283 26.22 1.10 -2.04
N LEU A 284 25.49 1.80 -1.17
CA LEU A 284 25.33 3.25 -1.24
C LEU A 284 26.65 4.01 -1.18
N ASP A 285 27.42 3.79 -0.12
CA ASP A 285 28.66 4.53 0.21
C ASP A 285 29.92 3.66 0.12
N GLY A 286 29.77 2.40 -0.24
CA GLY A 286 30.84 1.42 -0.27
C GLY A 286 31.29 0.92 1.12
N HIS A 287 30.62 1.30 2.19
CA HIS A 287 30.97 0.95 3.57
C HIS A 287 29.79 0.38 4.34
N THR A 288 28.61 0.97 4.21
CA THR A 288 27.41 0.55 4.93
C THR A 288 26.70 -0.58 4.18
N ARG A 289 26.59 -1.74 4.82
CA ARG A 289 25.84 -2.87 4.25
C ARG A 289 24.36 -2.55 4.17
N ILE A 290 23.77 -2.85 3.04
CA ILE A 290 22.33 -2.70 2.78
C ILE A 290 21.78 -4.00 2.16
N LEU A 291 20.46 -4.13 2.14
CA LEU A 291 19.80 -5.14 1.34
C LEU A 291 20.00 -4.81 -0.15
N THR A 292 20.43 -5.81 -0.91
CA THR A 292 20.66 -5.68 -2.37
C THR A 292 19.48 -6.20 -3.20
N GLY A 293 18.51 -6.86 -2.54
CA GLY A 293 17.41 -7.56 -3.20
C GLY A 293 17.76 -8.99 -3.67
N PHE A 294 19.04 -9.40 -3.64
CA PHE A 294 19.45 -10.76 -4.02
C PHE A 294 19.40 -11.69 -2.81
N LYS A 295 18.34 -12.48 -2.73
CA LYS A 295 18.00 -13.33 -1.58
C LYS A 295 17.85 -14.78 -2.03
N TYR A 296 18.81 -15.61 -1.68
CA TYR A 296 18.92 -16.99 -2.18
C TYR A 296 18.29 -18.04 -1.27
N TYR A 297 17.79 -17.64 -0.11
CA TYR A 297 17.30 -18.57 0.88
C TYR A 297 15.79 -18.46 1.07
N ARG A 298 15.19 -19.55 1.52
CA ARG A 298 13.80 -19.60 1.97
C ARG A 298 13.71 -19.47 3.48
N ILE A 299 12.53 -19.17 3.98
CA ILE A 299 12.23 -19.17 5.41
C ILE A 299 12.46 -20.58 5.96
N THR A 300 13.31 -20.71 7.00
CA THR A 300 13.64 -21.99 7.66
C THR A 300 13.58 -21.89 9.18
N GLY A 301 12.90 -20.87 9.71
CA GLY A 301 12.87 -20.59 11.14
C GLY A 301 14.13 -19.89 11.67
N PRO A 302 14.27 -19.73 12.99
CA PRO A 302 15.42 -19.08 13.60
C PRO A 302 16.67 -19.93 13.43
N GLY A 303 17.83 -19.30 13.24
CA GLY A 303 19.14 -19.93 13.17
C GLY A 303 19.89 -19.67 11.87
N GLU A 304 21.20 -20.06 11.90
CA GLU A 304 22.13 -19.82 10.79
C GLU A 304 21.90 -20.76 9.59
N HIS A 305 21.26 -21.90 9.82
CA HIS A 305 21.08 -22.91 8.79
C HIS A 305 19.88 -22.59 7.92
N LYS A 306 20.14 -22.04 6.73
CA LYS A 306 19.12 -21.71 5.74
C LYS A 306 19.19 -22.66 4.55
N LEU A 307 18.03 -23.00 4.00
CA LEU A 307 17.92 -23.81 2.79
C LEU A 307 17.72 -22.90 1.57
N PRO A 308 18.23 -23.32 0.39
CA PRO A 308 18.00 -22.58 -0.85
C PRO A 308 16.52 -22.37 -1.12
N TYR A 309 16.18 -21.21 -1.68
CA TYR A 309 14.83 -20.89 -2.15
C TYR A 309 14.49 -21.76 -3.37
N ASP A 310 13.28 -22.30 -3.40
CA ASP A 310 12.74 -23.07 -4.52
C ASP A 310 11.49 -22.38 -5.08
N PRO A 311 11.59 -21.68 -6.23
CA PRO A 311 10.47 -20.97 -6.83
C PRO A 311 9.30 -21.87 -7.22
N VAL A 312 9.55 -23.16 -7.53
CA VAL A 312 8.49 -24.12 -7.90
C VAL A 312 7.68 -24.51 -6.68
N ALA A 313 8.36 -24.90 -5.59
CA ALA A 313 7.70 -25.21 -4.33
C ALA A 313 6.96 -24.00 -3.76
N ALA A 314 7.51 -22.78 -3.91
CA ALA A 314 6.83 -21.54 -3.52
C ALA A 314 5.56 -21.31 -4.35
N ALA A 315 5.59 -21.55 -5.67
CA ALA A 315 4.42 -21.39 -6.53
C ALA A 315 3.27 -22.36 -6.16
N ASP A 316 3.59 -23.61 -5.79
CA ASP A 316 2.61 -24.58 -5.29
C ASP A 316 1.95 -24.08 -3.99
N ARG A 317 2.75 -23.46 -3.10
CA ARG A 317 2.22 -22.86 -1.86
C ARG A 317 1.37 -21.64 -2.13
N VAL A 318 1.75 -20.79 -3.06
CA VAL A 318 0.92 -19.65 -3.53
C VAL A 318 -0.46 -20.14 -3.96
N ALA A 319 -0.52 -21.19 -4.78
CA ALA A 319 -1.77 -21.77 -5.24
C ALA A 319 -2.63 -22.28 -4.06
N ALA A 320 -2.04 -23.05 -3.14
CA ALA A 320 -2.73 -23.58 -1.96
C ALA A 320 -3.25 -22.47 -1.02
N HIS A 321 -2.45 -21.44 -0.78
CA HIS A 321 -2.86 -20.30 0.06
C HIS A 321 -3.94 -19.45 -0.59
N ALA A 322 -3.93 -19.29 -1.91
CA ALA A 322 -5.00 -18.61 -2.62
C ALA A 322 -6.31 -19.40 -2.53
N ASP A 323 -6.26 -20.73 -2.66
CA ASP A 323 -7.43 -21.61 -2.48
C ASP A 323 -8.00 -21.51 -1.05
N ASP A 324 -7.13 -21.53 -0.04
CA ASP A 324 -7.57 -21.41 1.37
C ASP A 324 -8.21 -20.04 1.65
N PHE A 325 -7.61 -18.94 1.17
CA PHE A 325 -8.17 -17.60 1.36
C PHE A 325 -9.57 -17.47 0.76
N VAL A 326 -9.72 -17.90 -0.48
CA VAL A 326 -11.03 -17.87 -1.17
C VAL A 326 -12.06 -18.80 -0.48
N ALA A 327 -11.64 -20.00 -0.06
CA ALA A 327 -12.50 -20.93 0.64
C ALA A 327 -12.98 -20.39 2.00
N ARG A 328 -12.11 -19.69 2.74
CA ARG A 328 -12.49 -19.03 4.01
C ARG A 328 -13.49 -17.90 3.77
N GLY A 329 -13.23 -17.02 2.78
CA GLY A 329 -14.17 -15.98 2.41
C GLY A 329 -15.55 -16.54 2.05
N ARG A 330 -15.60 -17.59 1.22
CA ARG A 330 -16.86 -18.28 0.87
C ARG A 330 -17.58 -18.85 2.08
N ARG A 331 -16.86 -19.49 3.01
CA ARG A 331 -17.46 -20.02 4.27
C ARG A 331 -18.02 -18.88 5.14
N ALA A 332 -17.28 -17.77 5.26
CA ALA A 332 -17.74 -16.60 6.02
C ALA A 332 -19.05 -16.03 5.43
N MET A 333 -19.14 -15.95 4.10
CA MET A 333 -20.38 -15.50 3.43
C MET A 333 -21.54 -16.47 3.62
N ALA A 334 -21.30 -17.77 3.48
CA ALA A 334 -22.32 -18.79 3.67
C ALA A 334 -22.89 -18.81 5.10
N ALA A 335 -22.06 -18.57 6.11
CA ALA A 335 -22.45 -18.48 7.51
C ALA A 335 -23.43 -17.31 7.81
N GLN A 336 -23.46 -16.29 6.97
CA GLN A 336 -24.36 -15.13 7.10
C GLN A 336 -25.74 -15.33 6.46
N GLY A 337 -26.07 -16.53 5.98
CA GLY A 337 -27.40 -16.92 5.55
C GLY A 337 -27.83 -16.46 4.15
N GLY A 338 -26.93 -16.02 3.28
CA GLY A 338 -27.07 -15.95 1.83
C GLY A 338 -28.15 -15.06 1.20
N ARG A 339 -28.98 -14.35 1.99
CA ARG A 339 -30.07 -13.47 1.52
C ARG A 339 -30.16 -12.15 2.31
N ALA A 340 -29.09 -11.76 2.98
CA ALA A 340 -29.06 -10.47 3.68
C ALA A 340 -29.13 -9.31 2.66
N HIS A 341 -29.83 -8.27 3.00
CA HIS A 341 -29.82 -7.05 2.22
C HIS A 341 -29.39 -5.89 3.15
N PRO A 342 -28.24 -5.27 2.93
CA PRO A 342 -27.31 -5.43 1.79
C PRO A 342 -26.59 -6.78 1.78
N ALA A 343 -26.11 -7.22 0.60
CA ALA A 343 -25.29 -8.42 0.50
C ALA A 343 -23.99 -8.23 1.28
N PRO A 344 -23.54 -9.24 2.05
CA PRO A 344 -22.39 -9.08 2.94
C PRO A 344 -21.10 -8.74 2.19
N LEU A 345 -20.25 -7.94 2.84
CA LEU A 345 -18.96 -7.46 2.34
C LEU A 345 -17.85 -7.83 3.32
N ILE A 346 -16.76 -8.41 2.81
CA ILE A 346 -15.49 -8.53 3.52
C ILE A 346 -14.56 -7.43 2.99
N VAL A 347 -13.98 -6.63 3.88
CA VAL A 347 -13.01 -5.60 3.53
C VAL A 347 -11.64 -5.99 4.07
N SER A 348 -10.70 -6.24 3.15
CA SER A 348 -9.37 -6.74 3.45
C SER A 348 -8.30 -5.73 3.06
N PRO A 349 -7.97 -4.79 3.94
CA PRO A 349 -6.94 -3.78 3.69
C PRO A 349 -5.56 -4.27 4.11
N TYR A 350 -4.56 -3.93 3.29
CA TYR A 350 -3.15 -4.25 3.50
C TYR A 350 -2.27 -3.12 3.00
N ASP A 351 -1.03 -3.03 3.52
CA ASP A 351 -0.01 -2.21 2.89
C ASP A 351 0.41 -2.86 1.56
N ALA A 352 0.53 -2.04 0.52
CA ALA A 352 0.88 -2.53 -0.81
C ALA A 352 2.30 -3.11 -0.86
N GLU A 353 3.23 -2.52 -0.09
CA GLU A 353 4.64 -2.90 -0.04
C GLU A 353 4.85 -4.28 0.60
N LEU A 354 3.82 -4.80 1.31
CA LEU A 354 3.81 -6.20 1.72
C LEU A 354 3.93 -7.13 0.50
N PHE A 355 3.24 -6.81 -0.60
CA PHE A 355 3.16 -7.64 -1.81
C PHE A 355 4.35 -7.38 -2.73
N GLY A 356 5.37 -8.23 -2.66
CA GLY A 356 6.57 -8.20 -3.48
C GLY A 356 7.82 -7.81 -2.71
N HIS A 357 7.79 -6.76 -1.88
CA HIS A 357 8.94 -6.35 -1.09
C HIS A 357 9.09 -7.23 0.16
N TRP A 358 8.14 -7.18 1.11
CA TRP A 358 8.19 -8.02 2.32
C TRP A 358 7.85 -9.48 2.04
N TRP A 359 6.87 -9.74 1.20
CA TRP A 359 6.43 -11.04 0.76
C TRP A 359 6.62 -11.18 -0.75
N PHE A 360 7.71 -11.77 -1.16
CA PHE A 360 8.15 -11.86 -2.57
C PHE A 360 7.09 -12.47 -3.50
N GLU A 361 6.38 -13.47 -3.00
CA GLU A 361 5.33 -14.18 -3.74
C GLU A 361 3.96 -13.48 -3.65
N GLY A 362 3.88 -12.37 -2.92
CA GLY A 362 2.63 -11.62 -2.70
C GLY A 362 1.90 -11.22 -3.99
N PRO A 363 2.57 -10.68 -5.03
CA PRO A 363 1.90 -10.33 -6.28
C PRO A 363 1.29 -11.56 -6.99
N GLN A 364 1.99 -12.69 -7.01
CA GLN A 364 1.50 -13.95 -7.58
C GLN A 364 0.30 -14.49 -6.79
N TRP A 365 0.35 -14.40 -5.46
CA TRP A 365 -0.77 -14.78 -4.62
C TRP A 365 -2.00 -13.91 -4.88
N LEU A 366 -1.82 -12.60 -4.98
CA LEU A 366 -2.90 -11.66 -5.28
C LEU A 366 -3.55 -11.98 -6.64
N GLU A 367 -2.74 -12.22 -7.67
CA GLU A 367 -3.24 -12.64 -8.98
C GLU A 367 -4.03 -13.94 -8.88
N ALA A 368 -3.51 -14.94 -8.17
CA ALA A 368 -4.15 -16.23 -8.00
C ALA A 368 -5.50 -16.11 -7.27
N VAL A 369 -5.59 -15.30 -6.21
CA VAL A 369 -6.84 -15.03 -5.47
C VAL A 369 -7.88 -14.37 -6.39
N ILE A 370 -7.49 -13.32 -7.11
CA ILE A 370 -8.40 -12.59 -7.99
C ILE A 370 -8.92 -13.49 -9.11
N ARG A 371 -8.07 -14.31 -9.74
CA ARG A 371 -8.48 -15.27 -10.77
C ARG A 371 -9.52 -16.27 -10.24
N ARG A 372 -9.27 -16.89 -9.08
CA ARG A 372 -10.18 -17.86 -8.46
C ARG A 372 -11.53 -17.26 -8.08
N MET A 373 -11.56 -16.02 -7.62
CA MET A 373 -12.81 -15.32 -7.34
C MET A 373 -13.57 -14.98 -8.63
N SER A 374 -12.85 -14.61 -9.69
CA SER A 374 -13.45 -14.31 -11.00
C SER A 374 -14.04 -15.52 -11.71
N GLU A 375 -13.55 -16.74 -11.40
CA GLU A 375 -14.09 -18.00 -11.97
C GLU A 375 -15.45 -18.39 -11.37
N GLN A 376 -15.75 -18.01 -10.13
CA GLN A 376 -16.98 -18.36 -9.41
C GLN A 376 -17.57 -17.15 -8.66
N PRO A 377 -17.94 -16.09 -9.37
CA PRO A 377 -18.38 -14.84 -8.75
C PRO A 377 -19.75 -14.96 -8.02
N GLU A 378 -20.53 -16.00 -8.31
CA GLU A 378 -21.81 -16.23 -7.64
C GLU A 378 -21.65 -16.60 -6.15
N ALA A 379 -20.53 -17.20 -5.77
CA ALA A 379 -20.25 -17.56 -4.38
C ALA A 379 -19.60 -16.41 -3.59
N LEU A 380 -18.63 -15.72 -4.19
CA LEU A 380 -17.94 -14.59 -3.60
C LEU A 380 -17.39 -13.72 -4.76
N ALA A 381 -17.94 -12.54 -4.95
CA ALA A 381 -17.55 -11.64 -6.02
C ALA A 381 -16.55 -10.59 -5.54
N LEU A 382 -15.60 -10.24 -6.41
CA LEU A 382 -14.77 -9.05 -6.19
C LEU A 382 -15.62 -7.79 -6.34
N THR A 383 -15.25 -6.76 -5.59
CA THR A 383 -15.86 -5.44 -5.72
C THR A 383 -14.90 -4.36 -5.23
N THR A 384 -15.11 -3.13 -5.70
CA THR A 384 -14.53 -1.93 -5.10
C THR A 384 -15.56 -1.25 -4.20
N PRO A 385 -15.16 -0.39 -3.26
CA PRO A 385 -16.10 0.35 -2.42
C PRO A 385 -17.13 1.14 -3.22
N SER A 386 -16.71 1.88 -4.24
CA SER A 386 -17.64 2.64 -5.11
C SER A 386 -18.65 1.74 -5.80
N ALA A 387 -18.20 0.59 -6.32
CA ALA A 387 -19.09 -0.36 -6.99
C ALA A 387 -20.08 -1.00 -6.00
N TYR A 388 -19.64 -1.32 -4.79
CA TYR A 388 -20.51 -1.85 -3.74
C TYR A 388 -21.56 -0.82 -3.29
N LEU A 389 -21.13 0.40 -2.97
CA LEU A 389 -22.02 1.48 -2.54
C LEU A 389 -23.07 1.85 -3.61
N ALA A 390 -22.69 1.84 -4.88
CA ALA A 390 -23.63 2.04 -5.98
C ALA A 390 -24.70 0.93 -6.10
N ARG A 391 -24.34 -0.33 -5.77
CA ARG A 391 -25.28 -1.47 -5.77
C ARG A 391 -26.17 -1.49 -4.52
N HIS A 392 -25.72 -0.91 -3.43
CA HIS A 392 -26.40 -0.92 -2.12
C HIS A 392 -26.56 0.50 -1.58
N PRO A 393 -27.44 1.32 -2.18
CA PRO A 393 -27.61 2.73 -1.80
C PRO A 393 -28.29 2.93 -0.42
N SER A 394 -28.96 1.88 0.10
CA SER A 394 -29.65 1.91 1.38
C SER A 394 -28.84 1.18 2.44
N LEU A 395 -28.01 1.93 3.17
CA LEU A 395 -27.20 1.43 4.28
C LEU A 395 -27.65 2.08 5.60
N GLN A 396 -27.31 1.43 6.72
CA GLN A 396 -27.63 1.96 8.04
C GLN A 396 -26.84 3.26 8.31
N SER A 397 -27.54 4.28 8.78
CA SER A 397 -26.89 5.50 9.28
C SER A 397 -26.35 5.26 10.69
N ALA A 398 -25.07 5.55 10.90
CA ALA A 398 -24.41 5.50 12.20
C ALA A 398 -23.12 6.33 12.16
N THR A 399 -22.66 6.78 13.33
CA THR A 399 -21.36 7.45 13.47
C THR A 399 -20.33 6.43 13.97
N PRO A 400 -19.21 6.23 13.25
CA PRO A 400 -18.14 5.35 13.71
C PRO A 400 -17.56 5.82 15.04
N SER A 401 -17.02 4.90 15.84
CA SER A 401 -16.29 5.26 17.05
C SER A 401 -14.81 5.57 16.70
N ALA A 402 -14.15 6.36 17.57
CA ALA A 402 -12.73 6.59 17.46
C ALA A 402 -11.96 5.26 17.41
N SER A 403 -11.02 5.14 16.48
CA SER A 403 -10.29 3.91 16.22
C SER A 403 -9.00 4.16 15.43
N SER A 404 -8.11 3.20 15.45
CA SER A 404 -6.96 3.09 14.54
C SER A 404 -6.59 1.61 14.39
N TRP A 405 -5.73 1.26 13.44
CA TRP A 405 -5.25 -0.12 13.31
C TRP A 405 -3.94 -0.40 14.04
N GLY A 406 -3.39 0.62 14.75
CA GLY A 406 -2.23 0.46 15.60
C GLY A 406 -2.47 -0.45 16.79
N ASP A 407 -1.40 -0.88 17.44
CA ASP A 407 -1.48 -1.73 18.62
C ASP A 407 -2.36 -1.09 19.70
N GLY A 408 -3.25 -1.92 20.28
CA GLY A 408 -4.28 -1.45 21.20
C GLY A 408 -5.49 -0.78 20.56
N GLY A 409 -5.50 -0.53 19.23
CA GLY A 409 -6.65 -0.04 18.46
C GLY A 409 -6.95 1.46 18.57
N TYR A 410 -6.09 2.21 19.29
CA TYR A 410 -6.24 3.65 19.52
C TYR A 410 -4.92 4.38 19.32
N ASN A 411 -4.68 5.50 20.03
CA ASN A 411 -3.55 6.39 19.78
C ASN A 411 -2.24 5.96 20.46
N ALA A 412 -2.22 4.92 21.30
CA ALA A 412 -1.09 4.59 22.17
C ALA A 412 0.23 4.31 21.42
N PHE A 413 0.14 3.80 20.19
CA PHE A 413 1.31 3.59 19.35
C PHE A 413 1.97 4.92 18.94
N TRP A 414 1.16 5.93 18.59
CA TRP A 414 1.63 7.24 18.11
C TRP A 414 1.76 8.29 19.20
N LEU A 415 1.19 8.06 20.39
CA LEU A 415 1.30 8.97 21.53
C LEU A 415 1.57 8.19 22.80
N ASN A 416 2.81 8.17 23.22
CA ASN A 416 3.29 7.51 24.42
C ASN A 416 4.51 8.26 24.98
N PRO A 417 5.01 7.92 26.20
CA PRO A 417 6.14 8.62 26.82
C PRO A 417 7.44 8.66 26.00
N GLY A 418 7.58 7.80 24.99
CA GLY A 418 8.76 7.77 24.11
C GLY A 418 8.70 8.77 22.96
N ASN A 419 7.50 9.25 22.58
CA ASN A 419 7.30 10.10 21.41
C ASN A 419 6.42 11.34 21.64
N ASP A 420 5.88 11.55 22.84
CA ASP A 420 4.98 12.68 23.17
C ASP A 420 5.67 14.05 23.00
N TRP A 421 6.98 14.12 23.15
CA TRP A 421 7.79 15.32 22.97
C TRP A 421 7.71 15.92 21.55
N ILE A 422 7.31 15.14 20.54
CA ILE A 422 7.20 15.57 19.14
C ILE A 422 6.02 16.54 18.96
N TYR A 423 4.89 16.28 19.60
CA TYR A 423 3.61 16.92 19.30
C TYR A 423 3.54 18.40 19.66
N PRO A 424 4.11 18.89 20.80
CA PRO A 424 4.12 20.33 21.08
C PRO A 424 4.78 21.15 19.98
N GLY A 425 5.93 20.69 19.47
CA GLY A 425 6.63 21.33 18.36
C GLY A 425 5.84 21.27 17.04
N LEU A 426 5.25 20.12 16.75
CA LEU A 426 4.42 19.94 15.54
C LEU A 426 3.18 20.85 15.54
N HIS A 427 2.46 20.92 16.67
CA HIS A 427 1.28 21.78 16.79
C HIS A 427 1.65 23.27 16.76
N ASP A 428 2.77 23.67 17.37
CA ASP A 428 3.25 25.05 17.28
C ASP A 428 3.63 25.42 15.84
N ALA A 429 4.32 24.55 15.11
CA ALA A 429 4.64 24.75 13.70
C ALA A 429 3.38 24.88 12.84
N ALA A 430 2.38 24.04 13.08
CA ALA A 430 1.11 24.09 12.35
C ALA A 430 0.36 25.41 12.58
N ARG A 431 0.29 25.89 13.84
CA ARG A 431 -0.33 27.19 14.17
C ARG A 431 0.40 28.34 13.49
N ARG A 432 1.74 28.39 13.62
CA ARG A 432 2.55 29.44 12.98
C ARG A 432 2.37 29.46 11.47
N MET A 433 2.35 28.28 10.84
CA MET A 433 2.11 28.19 9.39
C MET A 433 0.73 28.71 9.01
N HIS A 434 -0.31 28.38 9.80
CA HIS A 434 -1.65 28.90 9.61
C HIS A 434 -1.69 30.42 9.74
N ASP A 435 -1.07 31.00 10.76
CA ASP A 435 -1.03 32.44 10.97
C ASP A 435 -0.29 33.16 9.84
N LEU A 436 0.85 32.64 9.40
CA LEU A 436 1.59 33.17 8.25
C LEU A 436 0.77 33.10 6.96
N ALA A 437 0.08 31.98 6.71
CA ALA A 437 -0.78 31.83 5.54
C ALA A 437 -1.94 32.84 5.56
N ARG A 438 -2.55 33.09 6.72
CA ARG A 438 -3.60 34.11 6.87
C ARG A 438 -3.10 35.55 6.64
N GLN A 439 -1.88 35.86 7.08
CA GLN A 439 -1.29 37.19 6.94
C GLN A 439 -0.79 37.46 5.50
N HIS A 440 -0.31 36.43 4.82
CA HIS A 440 0.45 36.56 3.58
C HIS A 440 -0.04 35.68 2.42
N GLY A 441 -1.15 34.94 2.61
CA GLY A 441 -1.67 34.02 1.59
C GLY A 441 -2.03 34.67 0.26
N ASP A 442 -2.46 35.94 0.32
CA ASP A 442 -2.83 36.75 -0.86
C ASP A 442 -1.63 37.45 -1.53
N ALA A 443 -0.38 37.22 -1.04
CA ALA A 443 0.79 37.79 -1.68
C ALA A 443 0.95 37.25 -3.13
N ALA A 444 1.43 38.13 -4.02
CA ALA A 444 1.55 37.79 -5.44
C ALA A 444 2.30 36.46 -5.65
N PRO A 445 1.82 35.59 -6.55
CA PRO A 445 2.56 34.39 -6.96
C PRO A 445 4.01 34.78 -7.33
N ASP A 446 4.96 33.95 -6.94
CA ASP A 446 6.39 34.18 -7.17
C ASP A 446 7.06 35.32 -6.39
N SER A 447 6.33 36.03 -5.51
CA SER A 447 6.94 36.95 -4.56
C SER A 447 7.89 36.21 -3.60
N LEU A 448 8.83 36.94 -2.97
CA LEU A 448 9.72 36.38 -1.94
C LEU A 448 8.90 35.81 -0.78
N VAL A 449 7.79 36.44 -0.43
CA VAL A 449 6.89 36.01 0.63
C VAL A 449 6.25 34.66 0.28
N GLN A 450 5.71 34.51 -0.94
CA GLN A 450 5.13 33.23 -1.38
C GLN A 450 6.16 32.11 -1.49
N ARG A 451 7.38 32.42 -1.92
CA ARG A 451 8.46 31.44 -1.94
C ARG A 451 8.86 31.01 -0.53
N ALA A 452 8.93 31.93 0.43
CA ALA A 452 9.22 31.62 1.82
C ALA A 452 8.10 30.79 2.47
N LEU A 453 6.82 31.07 2.18
CA LEU A 453 5.69 30.26 2.64
C LEU A 453 5.75 28.83 2.10
N ARG A 454 6.11 28.64 0.83
CA ARG A 454 6.29 27.29 0.23
C ARG A 454 7.44 26.51 0.86
N GLN A 455 8.50 27.20 1.28
CA GLN A 455 9.63 26.55 1.98
C GLN A 455 9.31 26.22 3.44
N ALA A 456 8.51 27.06 4.11
CA ALA A 456 8.07 26.85 5.48
C ALA A 456 7.11 25.66 5.62
#